data_649f1abe44f5e9405f676b8e086ab4e3
#
_entry.id   649f1abe44f5e9405f676b8e086ab4e3
#
_cell.length_a   1.000
_cell.length_b   1.000
_cell.length_c   1.000
_cell.angle_alpha   90.00
_cell.angle_beta   90.00
_cell.angle_gamma   90.00
#
_symmetry.space_group_name_H-M   'P 1'
#
loop_
_entity.id
_entity.type
_entity.pdbx_description
1 polymer ?
#
loop_
_entity_poly.entity_id
_entity_poly.type
_entity_poly.pdbx_seq_one_letter_code
_entity_poly.pdbx_strand_id
1 'polypeptide(L)'
;MPNSCKQKQYFISLTILAGMFFIFGFVSWVNSILIPYFRIACELTHFESYFVAFAFYIAYFVMAIPSGILLKKVGFKRGIMYGFMLTALGAFLFVPAALVRQFEIFLIGLFSIGTGLAILQTAANPYVTIIGPIESAARRISIMGICNKFAGIISPLIFAALILKADDSELFSLIESGTLDAITKSAMLDELIQRVIVPYAILGGLLVLAGIGIRYSILPEINTDEQNATDEKENGLNSKKSIFDFPYLILGALAIFFHVGTQVIAIDTIINYANSMGIDLLEAKVFPSYTLACTMIGYVLGILIIPKYVSQTKALIICTILGLLLSFGVVFADFNVTLFGHQANISIFLLCALGFPNALIYAGIWPLSIHGLGKFTKTGSSLLIMGLCGNAILPLIYGYFAEVYDLRIGYWILIPCFLYLIFFATKGHKINSWKRNY
;
A
#
# COMPACT_ATOMS: atom_id res chain seq x y z
N MET A 1 31.01 -24.28 -16.72
CA MET A 1 29.62 -24.73 -16.73
C MET A 1 28.87 -24.58 -15.39
N PRO A 2 29.46 -24.53 -14.18
CA PRO A 2 28.71 -24.31 -12.95
C PRO A 2 28.04 -22.89 -12.83
N ASN A 3 28.59 -21.87 -13.48
CA ASN A 3 28.13 -20.50 -13.41
C ASN A 3 26.75 -20.29 -14.14
N SER A 4 26.49 -20.99 -15.24
CA SER A 4 25.28 -20.79 -16.02
C SER A 4 24.03 -21.34 -15.30
N CYS A 5 24.16 -22.43 -14.53
CA CYS A 5 23.05 -23.01 -13.77
C CYS A 5 22.66 -22.12 -12.58
N LYS A 6 23.62 -21.59 -11.84
CA LYS A 6 23.40 -20.64 -10.73
C LYS A 6 22.80 -19.33 -11.24
N GLN A 7 23.25 -18.84 -12.39
CA GLN A 7 22.71 -17.64 -13.02
C GLN A 7 21.27 -17.84 -13.49
N LYS A 8 20.94 -18.99 -14.08
CA LYS A 8 19.57 -19.36 -14.47
C LYS A 8 18.65 -19.44 -13.25
N GLN A 9 19.08 -20.07 -12.17
CA GLN A 9 18.31 -20.16 -10.92
C GLN A 9 18.05 -18.78 -10.32
N TYR A 10 19.05 -17.89 -10.31
CA TYR A 10 18.92 -16.50 -9.86
C TYR A 10 17.83 -15.75 -10.64
N PHE A 11 17.88 -15.79 -11.99
CA PHE A 11 16.87 -15.10 -12.81
C PHE A 11 15.46 -15.67 -12.61
N ILE A 12 15.30 -16.98 -12.53
CA ILE A 12 13.99 -17.59 -12.27
C ILE A 12 13.45 -17.17 -10.89
N SER A 13 14.29 -17.20 -9.86
CA SER A 13 13.88 -16.75 -8.53
C SER A 13 13.49 -15.28 -8.52
N LEU A 14 14.21 -14.41 -9.21
CA LEU A 14 13.89 -12.99 -9.34
C LEU A 14 12.57 -12.78 -10.07
N THR A 15 12.29 -13.55 -11.13
CA THR A 15 11.02 -13.51 -11.86
C THR A 15 9.84 -13.97 -10.99
N ILE A 16 10.02 -15.03 -10.19
CA ILE A 16 8.99 -15.49 -9.26
C ILE A 16 8.67 -14.40 -8.23
N LEU A 17 9.71 -13.77 -7.67
CA LEU A 17 9.52 -12.66 -6.71
C LEU A 17 8.85 -11.45 -7.37
N ALA A 18 9.21 -11.10 -8.60
CA ALA A 18 8.55 -10.04 -9.36
C ALA A 18 7.06 -10.35 -9.56
N GLY A 19 6.71 -11.59 -9.90
CA GLY A 19 5.33 -12.06 -9.97
C GLY A 19 4.59 -11.95 -8.63
N MET A 20 5.25 -12.28 -7.52
CA MET A 20 4.67 -12.10 -6.18
C MET A 20 4.38 -10.63 -5.88
N PHE A 21 5.33 -9.73 -6.15
CA PHE A 21 5.14 -8.29 -5.93
C PHE A 21 4.07 -7.69 -6.86
N PHE A 22 3.93 -8.22 -8.07
CA PHE A 22 2.82 -7.90 -8.96
C PHE A 22 1.47 -8.29 -8.31
N ILE A 23 1.34 -9.51 -7.78
CA ILE A 23 0.13 -9.96 -7.08
C ILE A 23 -0.14 -9.08 -5.84
N PHE A 24 0.89 -8.74 -5.07
CA PHE A 24 0.74 -7.85 -3.90
C PHE A 24 0.16 -6.49 -4.32
N GLY A 25 0.72 -5.89 -5.38
CA GLY A 25 0.22 -4.63 -5.93
C GLY A 25 -1.21 -4.76 -6.41
N PHE A 26 -1.52 -5.81 -7.19
CA PHE A 26 -2.85 -6.04 -7.72
C PHE A 26 -3.90 -6.11 -6.61
N VAL A 27 -3.67 -6.92 -5.58
CA VAL A 27 -4.59 -7.10 -4.46
C VAL A 27 -4.70 -5.85 -3.57
N SER A 28 -3.59 -5.14 -3.35
CA SER A 28 -3.59 -3.98 -2.45
C SER A 28 -4.31 -2.77 -3.04
N TRP A 29 -4.16 -2.51 -4.34
CA TRP A 29 -4.65 -1.29 -4.95
C TRP A 29 -6.08 -1.39 -5.50
N VAL A 30 -6.69 -2.56 -5.43
CA VAL A 30 -8.11 -2.74 -5.78
C VAL A 30 -9.05 -1.98 -4.82
N ASN A 31 -8.61 -1.67 -3.61
CA ASN A 31 -9.39 -0.94 -2.62
C ASN A 31 -9.89 0.42 -3.13
N SER A 32 -9.11 1.07 -4.02
CA SER A 32 -9.49 2.36 -4.59
C SER A 32 -10.83 2.36 -5.34
N ILE A 33 -11.22 1.23 -5.94
CA ILE A 33 -12.52 1.07 -6.57
C ILE A 33 -13.56 0.44 -5.64
N LEU A 34 -13.13 -0.38 -4.67
CA LEU A 34 -14.03 -1.02 -3.73
C LEU A 34 -14.67 -0.04 -2.75
N ILE A 35 -13.93 0.96 -2.28
CA ILE A 35 -14.42 1.95 -1.32
C ILE A 35 -15.68 2.66 -1.86
N PRO A 36 -15.65 3.34 -3.04
CA PRO A 36 -16.84 3.98 -3.59
C PRO A 36 -17.93 2.97 -3.99
N TYR A 37 -17.53 1.78 -4.46
CA TYR A 37 -18.47 0.74 -4.83
C TYR A 37 -19.28 0.23 -3.64
N PHE A 38 -18.63 -0.10 -2.53
CA PHE A 38 -19.32 -0.54 -1.31
C PHE A 38 -20.12 0.58 -0.65
N ARG A 39 -19.67 1.85 -0.78
CA ARG A 39 -20.45 2.99 -0.31
C ARG A 39 -21.86 2.99 -0.93
N ILE A 40 -21.95 2.74 -2.23
CA ILE A 40 -23.23 2.69 -2.93
C ILE A 40 -23.95 1.36 -2.64
N ALA A 41 -23.32 0.21 -2.87
CA ALA A 41 -23.94 -1.11 -2.80
C ALA A 41 -24.40 -1.52 -1.38
N CYS A 42 -23.73 -1.04 -0.34
CA CYS A 42 -24.06 -1.29 1.05
C CYS A 42 -24.67 -0.07 1.77
N GLU A 43 -24.97 1.03 1.04
CA GLU A 43 -25.57 2.27 1.58
C GLU A 43 -24.76 2.85 2.75
N LEU A 44 -23.42 2.91 2.63
CA LEU A 44 -22.52 3.38 3.67
C LEU A 44 -22.34 4.89 3.61
N THR A 45 -22.05 5.49 4.77
CA THR A 45 -21.52 6.86 4.85
C THR A 45 -20.10 6.94 4.28
N HIS A 46 -19.60 8.15 4.06
CA HIS A 46 -18.20 8.35 3.65
C HIS A 46 -17.22 7.75 4.68
N PHE A 47 -17.47 7.97 5.97
CA PHE A 47 -16.64 7.43 7.04
C PHE A 47 -16.65 5.89 7.04
N GLU A 48 -17.83 5.29 6.98
CA GLU A 48 -17.98 3.83 6.99
C GLU A 48 -17.28 3.17 5.79
N SER A 49 -17.31 3.80 4.62
CA SER A 49 -16.67 3.24 3.42
C SER A 49 -15.16 3.07 3.58
N TYR A 50 -14.50 3.90 4.39
CA TYR A 50 -13.07 3.78 4.66
C TYR A 50 -12.69 2.65 5.63
N PHE A 51 -13.67 1.97 6.26
CA PHE A 51 -13.41 0.71 6.95
C PHE A 51 -12.91 -0.39 6.00
N VAL A 52 -13.12 -0.28 4.70
CA VAL A 52 -12.50 -1.13 3.66
C VAL A 52 -10.97 -1.05 3.77
N ALA A 53 -10.41 0.16 3.73
CA ALA A 53 -8.97 0.37 3.87
C ALA A 53 -8.49 0.00 5.29
N PHE A 54 -9.26 0.38 6.32
CA PHE A 54 -8.91 0.06 7.70
C PHE A 54 -8.79 -1.44 7.93
N ALA A 55 -9.80 -2.23 7.60
CA ALA A 55 -9.79 -3.67 7.81
C ALA A 55 -8.63 -4.35 7.08
N PHE A 56 -8.33 -3.91 5.86
CA PHE A 56 -7.24 -4.44 5.08
C PHE A 56 -5.87 -4.11 5.67
N TYR A 57 -5.61 -2.84 5.99
CA TYR A 57 -4.27 -2.39 6.39
C TYR A 57 -3.96 -2.56 7.87
N ILE A 58 -4.96 -2.61 8.77
CA ILE A 58 -4.71 -2.86 10.20
C ILE A 58 -4.13 -4.26 10.44
N ALA A 59 -4.39 -5.19 9.53
CA ALA A 59 -3.82 -6.52 9.56
C ALA A 59 -2.27 -6.51 9.55
N TYR A 60 -1.65 -5.54 8.89
CA TYR A 60 -0.19 -5.39 8.90
C TYR A 60 0.35 -5.06 10.28
N PHE A 61 -0.36 -4.23 11.05
CA PHE A 61 0.01 -3.94 12.43
C PHE A 61 -0.12 -5.19 13.32
N VAL A 62 -1.27 -5.86 13.25
CA VAL A 62 -1.55 -7.05 14.06
C VAL A 62 -0.59 -8.19 13.73
N MET A 63 -0.28 -8.37 12.44
CA MET A 63 0.50 -9.51 11.95
C MET A 63 2.00 -9.25 11.82
N ALA A 64 2.51 -8.04 12.06
CA ALA A 64 3.93 -7.71 11.93
C ALA A 64 4.84 -8.66 12.74
N ILE A 65 4.51 -8.87 14.02
CA ILE A 65 5.26 -9.77 14.91
C ILE A 65 4.89 -11.25 14.68
N PRO A 66 3.59 -11.64 14.66
CA PRO A 66 3.19 -13.02 14.42
C PRO A 66 3.72 -13.62 13.11
N SER A 67 3.79 -12.82 12.04
CA SER A 67 4.36 -13.27 10.76
C SER A 67 5.81 -13.69 10.87
N GLY A 68 6.62 -12.89 11.58
CA GLY A 68 8.03 -13.22 11.84
C GLY A 68 8.20 -14.52 12.64
N ILE A 69 7.34 -14.75 13.65
CA ILE A 69 7.33 -15.98 14.45
C ILE A 69 6.93 -17.17 13.60
N LEU A 70 5.88 -17.02 12.76
CA LEU A 70 5.43 -18.06 11.84
C LEU A 70 6.57 -18.47 10.89
N LEU A 71 7.22 -17.49 10.23
CA LEU A 71 8.29 -17.75 9.29
C LEU A 71 9.50 -18.46 9.91
N LYS A 72 9.83 -18.15 11.17
CA LYS A 72 10.87 -18.87 11.91
C LYS A 72 10.52 -20.35 12.12
N LYS A 73 9.24 -20.68 12.38
CA LYS A 73 8.79 -22.05 12.65
C LYS A 73 8.64 -22.89 11.39
N VAL A 74 8.12 -22.32 10.31
CA VAL A 74 7.73 -23.09 9.10
C VAL A 74 8.70 -22.91 7.92
N GLY A 75 9.63 -21.96 7.98
CA GLY A 75 10.50 -21.54 6.88
C GLY A 75 9.82 -20.59 5.89
N PHE A 76 10.63 -19.96 5.05
CA PHE A 76 10.14 -18.91 4.13
C PHE A 76 9.16 -19.45 3.08
N LYS A 77 9.51 -20.55 2.42
CA LYS A 77 8.73 -21.11 1.32
C LYS A 77 7.34 -21.58 1.75
N ARG A 78 7.24 -22.26 2.91
CA ARG A 78 5.95 -22.66 3.49
C ARG A 78 5.18 -21.45 4.01
N GLY A 79 5.87 -20.50 4.62
CA GLY A 79 5.26 -19.25 5.07
C GLY A 79 4.62 -18.45 3.94
N ILE A 80 5.30 -18.35 2.79
CA ILE A 80 4.74 -17.74 1.58
C ILE A 80 3.49 -18.50 1.11
N MET A 81 3.53 -19.83 1.06
CA MET A 81 2.36 -20.63 0.72
C MET A 81 1.18 -20.35 1.67
N TYR A 82 1.40 -20.34 2.98
CA TYR A 82 0.34 -20.03 3.96
C TYR A 82 -0.19 -18.60 3.80
N GLY A 83 0.67 -17.63 3.50
CA GLY A 83 0.26 -16.28 3.19
C GLY A 83 -0.70 -16.22 2.00
N PHE A 84 -0.38 -16.90 0.89
CA PHE A 84 -1.26 -17.00 -0.27
C PHE A 84 -2.58 -17.71 0.04
N MET A 85 -2.56 -18.81 0.81
CA MET A 85 -3.78 -19.53 1.20
C MET A 85 -4.70 -18.65 2.04
N LEU A 86 -4.15 -17.88 2.98
CA LEU A 86 -4.93 -16.98 3.82
C LEU A 86 -5.49 -15.79 3.03
N THR A 87 -4.72 -15.24 2.09
CA THR A 87 -5.21 -14.22 1.15
C THR A 87 -6.35 -14.77 0.29
N ALA A 88 -6.21 -16.00 -0.22
CA ALA A 88 -7.25 -16.68 -1.00
C ALA A 88 -8.52 -16.91 -0.18
N LEU A 89 -8.38 -17.36 1.08
CA LEU A 89 -9.51 -17.52 2.00
C LEU A 89 -10.27 -16.21 2.17
N GLY A 90 -9.54 -15.11 2.38
CA GLY A 90 -10.15 -13.76 2.45
C GLY A 90 -10.89 -13.37 1.18
N ALA A 91 -10.34 -13.67 -0.01
CA ALA A 91 -11.02 -13.43 -1.28
C ALA A 91 -12.29 -14.29 -1.43
N PHE A 92 -12.28 -15.55 -1.01
CA PHE A 92 -13.47 -16.40 -1.05
C PHE A 92 -14.56 -15.97 -0.07
N LEU A 93 -14.24 -15.29 1.04
CA LEU A 93 -15.22 -14.72 1.97
C LEU A 93 -16.08 -13.64 1.32
N PHE A 94 -15.66 -13.03 0.23
CA PHE A 94 -16.49 -12.09 -0.53
C PHE A 94 -17.72 -12.75 -1.15
N VAL A 95 -17.68 -14.06 -1.43
CA VAL A 95 -18.81 -14.81 -1.99
C VAL A 95 -20.00 -14.84 -1.01
N PRO A 96 -19.88 -15.43 0.20
CA PRO A 96 -20.98 -15.37 1.16
C PRO A 96 -21.33 -13.95 1.59
N ALA A 97 -20.35 -13.03 1.70
CA ALA A 97 -20.60 -11.63 2.03
C ALA A 97 -21.55 -10.95 1.03
N ALA A 98 -21.33 -11.20 -0.28
CA ALA A 98 -22.16 -10.64 -1.33
C ALA A 98 -23.56 -11.30 -1.40
N LEU A 99 -23.66 -12.59 -1.11
CA LEU A 99 -24.94 -13.31 -1.10
C LEU A 99 -25.89 -12.81 0.00
N VAL A 100 -25.35 -12.42 1.16
CA VAL A 100 -26.15 -11.92 2.29
C VAL A 100 -26.12 -10.38 2.42
N ARG A 101 -25.37 -9.69 1.55
CA ARG A 101 -25.12 -8.23 1.57
C ARG A 101 -24.76 -7.69 2.96
N GLN A 102 -23.84 -8.39 3.66
CA GLN A 102 -23.36 -7.97 4.97
C GLN A 102 -21.94 -7.40 4.86
N PHE A 103 -21.80 -6.12 5.16
CA PHE A 103 -20.55 -5.39 5.06
C PHE A 103 -19.48 -5.92 6.01
N GLU A 104 -19.86 -6.37 7.19
CA GLU A 104 -18.95 -6.93 8.20
C GLU A 104 -18.21 -8.17 7.71
N ILE A 105 -18.85 -9.02 6.90
CA ILE A 105 -18.22 -10.20 6.32
C ILE A 105 -17.19 -9.80 5.28
N PHE A 106 -17.45 -8.73 4.49
CA PHE A 106 -16.43 -8.17 3.59
C PHE A 106 -15.23 -7.64 4.38
N LEU A 107 -15.44 -6.97 5.52
CA LEU A 107 -14.34 -6.49 6.37
C LEU A 107 -13.50 -7.65 6.92
N ILE A 108 -14.12 -8.76 7.33
CA ILE A 108 -13.39 -9.97 7.75
C ILE A 108 -12.58 -10.55 6.58
N GLY A 109 -13.17 -10.58 5.38
CA GLY A 109 -12.47 -10.98 4.15
C GLY A 109 -11.26 -10.11 3.87
N LEU A 110 -11.42 -8.78 3.92
CA LEU A 110 -10.34 -7.80 3.73
C LEU A 110 -9.24 -7.94 4.79
N PHE A 111 -9.60 -8.10 6.06
CA PHE A 111 -8.64 -8.36 7.13
C PHE A 111 -7.85 -9.66 6.89
N SER A 112 -8.51 -10.72 6.43
CA SER A 112 -7.86 -11.99 6.08
C SER A 112 -6.91 -11.82 4.89
N ILE A 113 -7.30 -11.07 3.86
CA ILE A 113 -6.43 -10.71 2.72
C ILE A 113 -5.20 -9.94 3.23
N GLY A 114 -5.40 -8.91 4.03
CA GLY A 114 -4.33 -8.10 4.62
C GLY A 114 -3.37 -8.93 5.49
N THR A 115 -3.91 -9.86 6.30
CA THR A 115 -3.13 -10.81 7.11
C THR A 115 -2.24 -11.70 6.23
N GLY A 116 -2.80 -12.26 5.16
CA GLY A 116 -2.03 -13.05 4.20
C GLY A 116 -0.92 -12.23 3.54
N LEU A 117 -1.21 -11.02 3.10
CA LEU A 117 -0.22 -10.11 2.50
C LEU A 117 0.86 -9.66 3.50
N ALA A 118 0.52 -9.47 4.78
CA ALA A 118 1.50 -9.18 5.83
C ALA A 118 2.53 -10.31 5.97
N ILE A 119 2.08 -11.59 5.97
CA ILE A 119 2.96 -12.77 5.97
C ILE A 119 3.82 -12.79 4.71
N LEU A 120 3.21 -12.58 3.54
CA LEU A 120 3.88 -12.60 2.24
C LEU A 120 4.97 -11.53 2.15
N GLN A 121 4.70 -10.30 2.57
CA GLN A 121 5.67 -9.21 2.53
C GLN A 121 6.79 -9.40 3.55
N THR A 122 6.48 -9.93 4.74
CA THR A 122 7.49 -10.26 5.76
C THR A 122 8.47 -11.33 5.25
N ALA A 123 8.01 -12.24 4.40
CA ALA A 123 8.86 -13.25 3.75
C ALA A 123 9.59 -12.69 2.53
N ALA A 124 8.90 -12.01 1.62
CA ALA A 124 9.42 -11.61 0.31
C ALA A 124 10.48 -10.49 0.39
N ASN A 125 10.33 -9.51 1.28
CA ASN A 125 11.24 -8.39 1.39
C ASN A 125 12.69 -8.80 1.74
N PRO A 126 12.94 -9.60 2.79
CA PRO A 126 14.28 -10.15 3.05
C PRO A 126 14.77 -11.04 1.91
N TYR A 127 13.87 -11.83 1.30
CA TYR A 127 14.22 -12.73 0.21
C TYR A 127 14.82 -11.99 -0.98
N VAL A 128 14.20 -10.90 -1.43
CA VAL A 128 14.73 -10.04 -2.50
C VAL A 128 16.12 -9.50 -2.17
N THR A 129 16.38 -9.21 -0.90
CA THR A 129 17.66 -8.66 -0.45
C THR A 129 18.77 -9.71 -0.48
N ILE A 130 18.46 -10.95 -0.13
CA ILE A 130 19.43 -12.03 0.09
C ILE A 130 19.77 -12.81 -1.19
N ILE A 131 18.86 -12.86 -2.17
CA ILE A 131 18.99 -13.74 -3.36
C ILE A 131 20.20 -13.41 -4.26
N GLY A 132 20.87 -12.28 -4.08
CA GLY A 132 22.02 -11.85 -4.86
C GLY A 132 22.94 -10.92 -4.08
N PRO A 133 23.99 -10.36 -4.73
CA PRO A 133 24.93 -9.46 -4.08
C PRO A 133 24.25 -8.29 -3.38
N ILE A 134 24.72 -7.96 -2.17
CA ILE A 134 24.11 -6.90 -1.34
C ILE A 134 24.16 -5.53 -2.03
N GLU A 135 25.22 -5.27 -2.81
CA GLU A 135 25.44 -4.03 -3.55
C GLU A 135 24.34 -3.76 -4.59
N SER A 136 23.70 -4.81 -5.09
CA SER A 136 22.59 -4.72 -6.06
C SER A 136 21.20 -4.89 -5.43
N ALA A 137 21.10 -4.97 -4.10
CA ALA A 137 19.83 -5.16 -3.39
C ALA A 137 18.82 -4.04 -3.68
N ALA A 138 19.28 -2.78 -3.64
CA ALA A 138 18.44 -1.62 -3.95
C ALA A 138 17.82 -1.69 -5.35
N ARG A 139 18.59 -2.13 -6.36
CA ARG A 139 18.09 -2.31 -7.73
C ARG A 139 17.00 -3.39 -7.79
N ARG A 140 17.18 -4.51 -7.09
CA ARG A 140 16.19 -5.59 -7.04
C ARG A 140 14.90 -5.12 -6.36
N ILE A 141 15.00 -4.43 -5.22
CA ILE A 141 13.85 -3.86 -4.50
C ILE A 141 13.10 -2.87 -5.40
N SER A 142 13.82 -2.02 -6.16
CA SER A 142 13.21 -1.08 -7.10
C SER A 142 12.45 -1.79 -8.22
N ILE A 143 12.99 -2.88 -8.78
CA ILE A 143 12.31 -3.69 -9.78
C ILE A 143 11.00 -4.27 -9.21
N MET A 144 11.05 -4.81 -7.98
CA MET A 144 9.86 -5.30 -7.29
C MET A 144 8.83 -4.19 -7.06
N GLY A 145 9.29 -2.99 -6.67
CA GLY A 145 8.45 -1.81 -6.52
C GLY A 145 7.75 -1.40 -7.82
N ILE A 146 8.46 -1.41 -8.94
CA ILE A 146 7.88 -1.13 -10.25
C ILE A 146 6.82 -2.18 -10.61
N CYS A 147 7.09 -3.48 -10.41
CA CYS A 147 6.11 -4.54 -10.65
C CYS A 147 4.83 -4.36 -9.81
N ASN A 148 5.01 -4.00 -8.54
CA ASN A 148 3.90 -3.72 -7.63
C ASN A 148 3.05 -2.52 -8.10
N LYS A 149 3.69 -1.41 -8.47
CA LYS A 149 2.97 -0.21 -8.92
C LYS A 149 2.34 -0.40 -10.31
N PHE A 150 2.99 -1.12 -11.20
CA PHE A 150 2.40 -1.47 -12.50
C PHE A 150 1.11 -2.30 -12.33
N ALA A 151 1.14 -3.31 -11.46
CA ALA A 151 -0.07 -4.06 -11.11
C ALA A 151 -1.15 -3.16 -10.49
N GLY A 152 -0.75 -2.21 -9.65
CA GLY A 152 -1.65 -1.24 -9.04
C GLY A 152 -2.29 -0.28 -10.03
N ILE A 153 -1.61 0.08 -11.11
CA ILE A 153 -2.18 0.91 -12.19
C ILE A 153 -3.34 0.18 -12.88
N ILE A 154 -3.16 -1.12 -13.16
CA ILE A 154 -4.14 -1.89 -13.94
C ILE A 154 -5.24 -2.51 -13.06
N SER A 155 -5.00 -2.74 -11.76
CA SER A 155 -5.95 -3.46 -10.91
C SER A 155 -7.31 -2.75 -10.74
N PRO A 156 -7.40 -1.44 -10.48
CA PRO A 156 -8.68 -0.76 -10.40
C PRO A 156 -9.42 -0.76 -11.74
N LEU A 157 -8.68 -0.67 -12.85
CA LEU A 157 -9.26 -0.68 -14.20
C LEU A 157 -9.85 -2.05 -14.54
N ILE A 158 -9.12 -3.14 -14.25
CA ILE A 158 -9.60 -4.51 -14.47
C ILE A 158 -10.83 -4.77 -13.60
N PHE A 159 -10.74 -4.46 -12.27
CA PHE A 159 -11.88 -4.68 -11.39
C PHE A 159 -13.09 -3.83 -11.80
N ALA A 160 -12.88 -2.55 -12.11
CA ALA A 160 -13.96 -1.70 -12.58
C ALA A 160 -14.63 -2.27 -13.86
N ALA A 161 -13.85 -2.78 -14.81
CA ALA A 161 -14.39 -3.40 -16.03
C ALA A 161 -15.17 -4.70 -15.76
N LEU A 162 -14.89 -5.38 -14.65
CA LEU A 162 -15.58 -6.62 -14.26
C LEU A 162 -16.86 -6.36 -13.44
N ILE A 163 -16.89 -5.30 -12.62
CA ILE A 163 -17.99 -5.03 -11.70
C ILE A 163 -18.92 -3.90 -12.15
N LEU A 164 -18.42 -2.94 -12.96
CA LEU A 164 -19.22 -1.82 -13.47
C LEU A 164 -19.69 -2.10 -14.90
N LYS A 165 -20.95 -1.76 -15.17
CA LYS A 165 -21.58 -1.81 -16.49
C LYS A 165 -21.76 -0.39 -17.06
N ALA A 166 -21.93 -0.27 -18.38
CA ALA A 166 -22.13 1.04 -19.02
C ALA A 166 -23.36 1.78 -18.51
N ASP A 167 -24.41 1.05 -18.14
CA ASP A 167 -25.69 1.60 -17.70
C ASP A 167 -25.72 1.95 -16.20
N ASP A 168 -24.61 1.72 -15.48
CA ASP A 168 -24.56 1.93 -14.02
C ASP A 168 -24.63 3.41 -13.61
N SER A 169 -24.32 4.34 -14.52
CA SER A 169 -24.52 5.78 -14.25
C SER A 169 -25.96 6.13 -13.99
N GLU A 170 -26.87 5.56 -14.79
CA GLU A 170 -28.32 5.73 -14.61
C GLU A 170 -28.78 5.02 -13.32
N LEU A 171 -28.28 3.80 -13.07
CA LEU A 171 -28.58 3.04 -11.87
C LEU A 171 -28.16 3.80 -10.59
N PHE A 172 -26.96 4.36 -10.57
CA PHE A 172 -26.44 5.12 -9.41
C PHE A 172 -27.27 6.39 -9.17
N SER A 173 -27.61 7.12 -10.24
CA SER A 173 -28.44 8.31 -10.14
C SER A 173 -29.87 8.00 -9.65
N LEU A 174 -30.44 6.88 -10.07
CA LEU A 174 -31.74 6.40 -9.57
C LEU A 174 -31.70 6.01 -8.10
N ILE A 175 -30.64 5.32 -7.65
CA ILE A 175 -30.45 4.95 -6.25
C ILE A 175 -30.29 6.20 -5.36
N GLU A 176 -29.52 7.18 -5.81
CA GLU A 176 -29.27 8.42 -5.08
C GLU A 176 -30.48 9.38 -5.08
N SER A 177 -31.33 9.36 -6.11
CA SER A 177 -32.51 10.22 -6.21
C SER A 177 -33.56 9.96 -5.14
N GLY A 178 -33.52 8.78 -4.48
CA GLY A 178 -34.54 8.41 -3.46
C GLY A 178 -35.94 8.18 -4.01
N THR A 179 -36.13 8.11 -5.33
CA THR A 179 -37.42 7.92 -6.00
C THR A 179 -37.90 6.48 -6.06
N LEU A 180 -37.00 5.53 -5.81
CA LEU A 180 -37.27 4.10 -5.86
C LEU A 180 -38.04 3.61 -4.61
N ASP A 181 -38.96 2.68 -4.81
CA ASP A 181 -39.52 1.92 -3.71
C ASP A 181 -38.48 1.00 -3.05
N ALA A 182 -38.65 0.72 -1.75
CA ALA A 182 -37.69 -0.01 -0.94
C ALA A 182 -37.36 -1.42 -1.50
N ILE A 183 -38.37 -2.08 -2.10
CA ILE A 183 -38.20 -3.44 -2.65
C ILE A 183 -37.32 -3.40 -3.90
N THR A 184 -37.65 -2.52 -4.84
CA THR A 184 -36.87 -2.35 -6.11
C THR A 184 -35.45 -1.88 -5.81
N LYS A 185 -35.27 -0.93 -4.88
CA LYS A 185 -33.96 -0.46 -4.45
C LYS A 185 -33.11 -1.62 -3.88
N SER A 186 -33.69 -2.41 -2.97
CA SER A 186 -32.98 -3.56 -2.39
C SER A 186 -32.57 -4.57 -3.44
N ALA A 187 -33.43 -4.91 -4.40
CA ALA A 187 -33.11 -5.84 -5.47
C ALA A 187 -31.98 -5.34 -6.36
N MET A 188 -31.97 -4.04 -6.69
CA MET A 188 -30.88 -3.42 -7.47
C MET A 188 -29.54 -3.44 -6.72
N LEU A 189 -29.55 -3.15 -5.42
CA LEU A 189 -28.35 -3.19 -4.59
C LEU A 189 -27.83 -4.62 -4.40
N ASP A 190 -28.74 -5.62 -4.29
CA ASP A 190 -28.36 -7.04 -4.24
C ASP A 190 -27.72 -7.51 -5.56
N GLU A 191 -28.26 -7.11 -6.71
CA GLU A 191 -27.63 -7.38 -8.00
C GLU A 191 -26.24 -6.72 -8.08
N LEU A 192 -26.15 -5.46 -7.68
CA LEU A 192 -24.89 -4.72 -7.70
C LEU A 192 -23.84 -5.42 -6.88
N ILE A 193 -24.10 -5.72 -5.59
CA ILE A 193 -23.08 -6.32 -4.70
C ILE A 193 -22.68 -7.73 -5.15
N GLN A 194 -23.56 -8.51 -5.76
CA GLN A 194 -23.25 -9.86 -6.25
C GLN A 194 -22.25 -9.87 -7.42
N ARG A 195 -22.08 -8.75 -8.12
CA ARG A 195 -21.09 -8.64 -9.22
C ARG A 195 -19.65 -8.84 -8.75
N VAL A 196 -19.35 -8.66 -7.45
CA VAL A 196 -18.01 -8.91 -6.90
C VAL A 196 -17.70 -10.41 -6.74
N ILE A 197 -18.71 -11.30 -6.76
CA ILE A 197 -18.55 -12.73 -6.52
C ILE A 197 -17.57 -13.35 -7.52
N VAL A 198 -17.81 -13.18 -8.81
CA VAL A 198 -17.00 -13.81 -9.87
C VAL A 198 -15.56 -13.29 -9.86
N PRO A 199 -15.27 -11.98 -9.84
CA PRO A 199 -13.91 -11.47 -9.76
C PRO A 199 -13.14 -11.97 -8.54
N TYR A 200 -13.77 -12.01 -7.37
CA TYR A 200 -13.11 -12.46 -6.14
C TYR A 200 -12.95 -13.98 -6.07
N ALA A 201 -13.88 -14.76 -6.62
CA ALA A 201 -13.73 -16.20 -6.75
C ALA A 201 -12.55 -16.57 -7.68
N ILE A 202 -12.42 -15.87 -8.82
CA ILE A 202 -11.29 -16.03 -9.74
C ILE A 202 -9.98 -15.63 -9.04
N LEU A 203 -9.95 -14.46 -8.38
CA LEU A 203 -8.79 -14.00 -7.63
C LEU A 203 -8.36 -15.02 -6.57
N GLY A 204 -9.32 -15.55 -5.78
CA GLY A 204 -9.07 -16.58 -4.78
C GLY A 204 -8.46 -17.84 -5.40
N GLY A 205 -9.00 -18.32 -6.52
CA GLY A 205 -8.47 -19.45 -7.27
C GLY A 205 -7.03 -19.23 -7.75
N LEU A 206 -6.75 -18.06 -8.33
CA LEU A 206 -5.40 -17.68 -8.77
C LEU A 206 -4.40 -17.60 -7.59
N LEU A 207 -4.83 -17.10 -6.43
CA LEU A 207 -4.00 -17.03 -5.22
C LEU A 207 -3.69 -18.44 -4.68
N VAL A 208 -4.65 -19.37 -4.69
CA VAL A 208 -4.40 -20.78 -4.35
C VAL A 208 -3.36 -21.39 -5.29
N LEU A 209 -3.53 -21.20 -6.59
CA LEU A 209 -2.56 -21.70 -7.59
C LEU A 209 -1.17 -21.09 -7.39
N ALA A 210 -1.09 -19.79 -7.09
CA ALA A 210 0.18 -19.12 -6.77
C ALA A 210 0.84 -19.73 -5.53
N GLY A 211 0.08 -19.96 -4.46
CA GLY A 211 0.58 -20.58 -3.23
C GLY A 211 1.11 -22.01 -3.45
N ILE A 212 0.38 -22.82 -4.20
CA ILE A 212 0.80 -24.16 -4.60
C ILE A 212 2.05 -24.07 -5.48
N GLY A 213 2.06 -23.19 -6.49
CA GLY A 213 3.19 -22.97 -7.38
C GLY A 213 4.48 -22.60 -6.62
N ILE A 214 4.38 -21.72 -5.62
CA ILE A 214 5.53 -21.35 -4.77
C ILE A 214 6.02 -22.56 -3.96
N ARG A 215 5.12 -23.38 -3.42
CA ARG A 215 5.49 -24.56 -2.63
C ARG A 215 6.37 -25.53 -3.42
N TYR A 216 6.09 -25.70 -4.70
CA TYR A 216 6.83 -26.59 -5.60
C TYR A 216 7.88 -25.87 -6.47
N SER A 217 8.03 -24.55 -6.32
CA SER A 217 9.00 -23.77 -7.08
C SER A 217 10.44 -24.11 -6.71
N ILE A 218 11.37 -23.67 -7.54
CA ILE A 218 12.84 -23.82 -7.32
C ILE A 218 13.43 -22.79 -6.36
N LEU A 219 12.58 -21.97 -5.70
CA LEU A 219 13.05 -20.99 -4.72
C LEU A 219 13.84 -21.71 -3.61
N PRO A 220 15.10 -21.34 -3.32
CA PRO A 220 15.85 -21.93 -2.23
C PRO A 220 15.27 -21.57 -0.87
N GLU A 221 15.37 -22.46 0.12
CA GLU A 221 15.13 -22.08 1.52
C GLU A 221 16.25 -21.14 1.99
N ILE A 222 15.89 -20.08 2.68
CA ILE A 222 16.84 -19.09 3.18
C ILE A 222 16.91 -19.16 4.70
N ASN A 223 18.14 -19.28 5.21
CA ASN A 223 18.41 -19.20 6.65
C ASN A 223 18.94 -17.82 6.99
N THR A 224 18.04 -16.94 7.48
CA THR A 224 18.39 -15.54 7.80
C THR A 224 19.24 -15.40 9.08
N ASP A 225 19.34 -16.46 9.88
CA ASP A 225 20.03 -16.38 11.18
C ASP A 225 21.56 -16.47 11.04
N GLU A 226 22.08 -17.10 9.99
CA GLU A 226 23.52 -17.17 9.73
C GLU A 226 24.12 -15.84 9.23
N GLN A 227 23.34 -15.05 8.47
CA GLN A 227 23.82 -13.77 7.94
C GLN A 227 23.83 -12.65 8.99
N ASN A 228 22.92 -12.71 9.98
CA ASN A 228 22.92 -11.72 11.06
C ASN A 228 24.03 -11.95 12.11
N ALA A 229 24.57 -13.15 12.20
CA ALA A 229 25.69 -13.47 13.11
C ALA A 229 27.02 -12.84 12.67
N THR A 230 27.20 -12.52 11.39
CA THR A 230 28.37 -11.83 10.86
C THR A 230 28.37 -10.33 11.18
N ASP A 231 27.19 -9.68 11.14
CA ASP A 231 27.05 -8.24 11.42
C ASP A 231 27.22 -7.89 12.91
N GLU A 232 27.00 -8.84 13.83
CA GLU A 232 27.16 -8.62 15.27
C GLU A 232 28.62 -8.43 15.71
N LYS A 233 29.58 -8.93 14.92
CA LYS A 233 31.01 -8.86 15.26
C LYS A 233 31.68 -7.53 14.90
N GLU A 234 31.10 -6.75 13.98
CA GLU A 234 31.75 -5.53 13.47
C GLU A 234 31.34 -4.23 14.17
N ASN A 235 30.21 -4.18 14.87
CA ASN A 235 29.71 -2.93 15.47
C ASN A 235 29.69 -2.98 17.01
N GLY A 236 30.68 -2.39 17.66
CA GLY A 236 30.83 -2.27 19.12
C GLY A 236 29.68 -1.53 19.85
N LEU A 237 28.46 -2.06 19.79
CA LEU A 237 27.22 -1.47 20.34
C LEU A 237 26.98 -1.86 21.80
N ASN A 238 28.01 -1.90 22.63
CA ASN A 238 27.91 -2.35 24.02
C ASN A 238 27.12 -1.46 24.99
N SER A 239 26.64 -0.28 24.57
CA SER A 239 25.96 0.67 25.46
C SER A 239 24.42 0.70 25.36
N LYS A 240 23.81 0.28 24.25
CA LYS A 240 22.35 0.34 24.03
C LYS A 240 21.70 -1.00 24.37
N LYS A 241 20.71 -0.96 25.29
CA LYS A 241 20.07 -2.15 25.86
C LYS A 241 18.70 -2.44 25.23
N SER A 242 18.06 -1.44 24.64
CA SER A 242 16.71 -1.51 24.11
C SER A 242 16.60 -0.87 22.72
N ILE A 243 15.62 -1.32 21.93
CA ILE A 243 15.24 -0.70 20.67
C ILE A 243 14.79 0.75 20.83
N PHE A 244 14.25 1.09 22.03
CA PHE A 244 13.82 2.45 22.39
C PHE A 244 14.99 3.41 22.62
N ASP A 245 16.22 2.92 22.70
CA ASP A 245 17.42 3.74 22.81
C ASP A 245 17.86 4.34 21.44
N PHE A 246 17.06 4.12 20.38
CA PHE A 246 17.27 4.64 19.04
C PHE A 246 16.14 5.59 18.64
N PRO A 247 16.20 6.88 18.99
CA PRO A 247 15.13 7.84 18.69
C PRO A 247 14.80 7.92 17.21
N TYR A 248 15.81 7.93 16.34
CA TYR A 248 15.63 8.01 14.89
C TYR A 248 14.84 6.84 14.30
N LEU A 249 14.89 5.66 14.93
CA LEU A 249 14.10 4.50 14.52
C LEU A 249 12.61 4.71 14.83
N ILE A 250 12.30 5.19 16.04
CA ILE A 250 10.91 5.44 16.46
C ILE A 250 10.32 6.58 15.64
N LEU A 251 11.09 7.66 15.45
CA LEU A 251 10.70 8.77 14.57
C LEU A 251 10.54 8.32 13.11
N GLY A 252 11.37 7.35 12.67
CA GLY A 252 11.27 6.74 11.35
C GLY A 252 10.03 5.86 11.18
N ALA A 253 9.65 5.10 12.20
CA ALA A 253 8.41 4.32 12.19
C ALA A 253 7.18 5.23 12.07
N LEU A 254 7.19 6.36 12.81
CA LEU A 254 6.15 7.38 12.69
C LEU A 254 6.19 8.10 11.34
N ALA A 255 7.39 8.31 10.76
CA ALA A 255 7.50 8.86 9.42
C ALA A 255 6.92 7.90 8.35
N ILE A 256 7.14 6.59 8.48
CA ILE A 256 6.48 5.60 7.63
C ILE A 256 4.97 5.67 7.80
N PHE A 257 4.47 5.74 9.04
CA PHE A 257 3.04 5.86 9.32
C PHE A 257 2.40 7.03 8.56
N PHE A 258 2.97 8.22 8.67
CA PHE A 258 2.44 9.38 7.95
C PHE A 258 2.59 9.26 6.43
N HIS A 259 3.75 8.79 5.96
CA HIS A 259 4.01 8.66 4.53
C HIS A 259 3.04 7.69 3.84
N VAL A 260 2.90 6.47 4.36
CA VAL A 260 2.05 5.46 3.72
C VAL A 260 0.57 5.87 3.77
N GLY A 261 0.14 6.51 4.85
CA GLY A 261 -1.21 7.04 4.95
C GLY A 261 -1.50 8.16 3.94
N THR A 262 -0.56 9.10 3.72
CA THR A 262 -0.72 10.12 2.67
C THR A 262 -0.77 9.49 1.28
N GLN A 263 -0.02 8.41 1.03
CA GLN A 263 -0.03 7.69 -0.23
C GLN A 263 -1.38 7.02 -0.48
N VAL A 264 -1.93 6.32 0.54
CA VAL A 264 -3.22 5.63 0.42
C VAL A 264 -4.37 6.62 0.30
N ILE A 265 -4.37 7.70 1.08
CA ILE A 265 -5.36 8.77 0.92
C ILE A 265 -5.36 9.27 -0.53
N ALA A 266 -4.21 9.60 -1.11
CA ALA A 266 -4.13 10.12 -2.47
C ALA A 266 -4.62 9.14 -3.56
N ILE A 267 -4.72 7.83 -3.26
CA ILE A 267 -5.13 6.80 -4.22
C ILE A 267 -6.56 6.33 -3.94
N ASP A 268 -6.88 6.00 -2.68
CA ASP A 268 -8.12 5.32 -2.35
C ASP A 268 -9.31 6.28 -2.16
N THR A 269 -9.05 7.59 -1.94
CA THR A 269 -10.12 8.56 -1.75
C THR A 269 -10.49 9.34 -3.02
N ILE A 270 -9.60 9.31 -4.04
CA ILE A 270 -9.70 10.19 -5.22
C ILE A 270 -10.98 9.95 -6.04
N ILE A 271 -11.48 8.72 -6.11
CA ILE A 271 -12.69 8.40 -6.86
C ILE A 271 -13.91 9.03 -6.18
N ASN A 272 -14.04 8.84 -4.85
CA ASN A 272 -15.13 9.47 -4.09
C ASN A 272 -15.09 11.00 -4.18
N TYR A 273 -13.89 11.57 -4.15
CA TYR A 273 -13.69 13.01 -4.28
C TYR A 273 -14.07 13.53 -5.67
N ALA A 274 -13.67 12.83 -6.74
CA ALA A 274 -14.04 13.17 -8.10
C ALA A 274 -15.56 13.05 -8.30
N ASN A 275 -16.18 12.01 -7.77
CA ASN A 275 -17.63 11.78 -7.83
C ASN A 275 -18.40 12.90 -7.12
N SER A 276 -17.95 13.38 -5.95
CA SER A 276 -18.58 14.51 -5.25
C SER A 276 -18.51 15.84 -6.02
N MET A 277 -17.61 15.95 -7.00
CA MET A 277 -17.51 17.09 -7.92
C MET A 277 -18.30 16.90 -9.23
N GLY A 278 -19.16 15.87 -9.29
CA GLY A 278 -20.01 15.59 -10.43
C GLY A 278 -19.36 14.78 -11.55
N ILE A 279 -18.18 14.18 -11.32
CA ILE A 279 -17.55 13.28 -12.26
C ILE A 279 -18.11 11.88 -12.04
N ASP A 280 -18.63 11.27 -13.12
CA ASP A 280 -19.20 9.92 -13.07
C ASP A 280 -18.16 8.89 -12.57
N LEU A 281 -18.62 7.91 -11.81
CA LEU A 281 -17.78 6.82 -11.29
C LEU A 281 -17.07 6.06 -12.42
N LEU A 282 -17.72 5.91 -13.58
CA LEU A 282 -17.14 5.28 -14.77
C LEU A 282 -15.97 6.09 -15.36
N GLU A 283 -15.98 7.40 -15.20
CA GLU A 283 -14.87 8.28 -15.56
C GLU A 283 -13.84 8.36 -14.43
N ALA A 284 -14.28 8.53 -13.20
CA ALA A 284 -13.40 8.72 -12.03
C ALA A 284 -12.48 7.52 -11.74
N LYS A 285 -12.84 6.31 -12.17
CA LYS A 285 -12.06 5.06 -11.97
C LYS A 285 -10.62 5.09 -12.49
N VAL A 286 -10.29 6.04 -13.39
CA VAL A 286 -8.94 6.14 -13.95
C VAL A 286 -7.97 6.94 -13.08
N PHE A 287 -8.44 7.82 -12.20
CA PHE A 287 -7.58 8.70 -11.42
C PHE A 287 -6.62 7.98 -10.46
N PRO A 288 -6.99 6.89 -9.77
CA PRO A 288 -6.01 6.08 -9.00
C PRO A 288 -4.85 5.59 -9.86
N SER A 289 -5.14 5.19 -11.11
CA SER A 289 -4.10 4.74 -12.05
C SER A 289 -3.16 5.88 -12.44
N TYR A 290 -3.65 7.11 -12.58
CA TYR A 290 -2.80 8.29 -12.81
C TYR A 290 -1.90 8.58 -11.61
N THR A 291 -2.41 8.47 -10.38
CA THR A 291 -1.60 8.62 -9.16
C THR A 291 -0.47 7.58 -9.11
N LEU A 292 -0.79 6.33 -9.42
CA LEU A 292 0.19 5.24 -9.44
C LEU A 292 1.18 5.36 -10.60
N ALA A 293 0.75 5.87 -11.76
CA ALA A 293 1.64 6.18 -12.88
C ALA A 293 2.63 7.29 -12.50
N CYS A 294 2.18 8.35 -11.84
CA CYS A 294 3.06 9.38 -11.29
C CYS A 294 4.06 8.80 -10.29
N THR A 295 3.64 7.86 -9.44
CA THR A 295 4.53 7.15 -8.51
C THR A 295 5.57 6.32 -9.28
N MET A 296 5.18 5.63 -10.33
CA MET A 296 6.10 4.83 -11.16
C MET A 296 7.14 5.73 -11.86
N ILE A 297 6.72 6.88 -12.39
CA ILE A 297 7.63 7.88 -12.97
C ILE A 297 8.63 8.34 -11.90
N GLY A 298 8.18 8.63 -10.69
CA GLY A 298 9.03 8.99 -9.56
C GLY A 298 10.09 7.92 -9.23
N TYR A 299 9.71 6.63 -9.22
CA TYR A 299 10.66 5.52 -9.03
C TYR A 299 11.70 5.45 -10.15
N VAL A 300 11.27 5.54 -11.41
CA VAL A 300 12.19 5.48 -12.56
C VAL A 300 13.19 6.63 -12.51
N LEU A 301 12.72 7.86 -12.29
CA LEU A 301 13.59 9.02 -12.14
C LEU A 301 14.52 8.90 -10.94
N GLY A 302 14.03 8.39 -9.82
CA GLY A 302 14.86 8.10 -8.65
C GLY A 302 16.02 7.16 -8.95
N ILE A 303 15.76 6.07 -9.67
CA ILE A 303 16.80 5.09 -10.09
C ILE A 303 17.85 5.74 -11.01
N LEU A 304 17.45 6.66 -11.88
CA LEU A 304 18.34 7.34 -12.83
C LEU A 304 19.17 8.45 -12.17
N ILE A 305 18.60 9.13 -11.16
CA ILE A 305 19.19 10.34 -10.57
C ILE A 305 20.00 10.02 -9.30
N ILE A 306 19.56 9.05 -8.50
CA ILE A 306 20.21 8.68 -7.24
C ILE A 306 21.17 7.49 -7.46
N PRO A 307 22.40 7.50 -6.92
CA PRO A 307 23.07 8.59 -6.18
C PRO A 307 23.84 9.57 -7.07
N LYS A 308 23.81 9.38 -8.40
CA LYS A 308 24.72 10.04 -9.36
C LYS A 308 24.65 11.58 -9.30
N TYR A 309 23.46 12.13 -9.22
CA TYR A 309 23.23 13.59 -9.25
C TYR A 309 22.74 14.15 -7.91
N VAL A 310 21.95 13.36 -7.17
CA VAL A 310 21.31 13.76 -5.93
C VAL A 310 21.50 12.68 -4.87
N SER A 311 21.91 13.06 -3.65
CA SER A 311 21.96 12.10 -2.55
C SER A 311 20.56 11.68 -2.11
N GLN A 312 20.42 10.47 -1.58
CA GLN A 312 19.15 9.90 -1.13
C GLN A 312 18.45 10.81 -0.10
N THR A 313 19.19 11.40 0.85
CA THR A 313 18.63 12.33 1.85
C THR A 313 18.13 13.62 1.20
N LYS A 314 18.86 14.17 0.22
CA LYS A 314 18.41 15.37 -0.52
C LYS A 314 17.14 15.06 -1.32
N ALA A 315 17.08 13.91 -1.99
CA ALA A 315 15.88 13.46 -2.71
C ALA A 315 14.67 13.34 -1.76
N LEU A 316 14.87 12.77 -0.57
CA LEU A 316 13.83 12.70 0.47
C LEU A 316 13.32 14.09 0.86
N ILE A 317 14.21 15.05 1.13
CA ILE A 317 13.84 16.44 1.48
C ILE A 317 13.06 17.10 0.34
N ILE A 318 13.53 16.98 -0.90
CA ILE A 318 12.85 17.56 -2.08
C ILE A 318 11.43 16.97 -2.22
N CYS A 319 11.31 15.65 -2.14
CA CYS A 319 10.02 14.97 -2.26
C CYS A 319 9.06 15.34 -1.14
N THR A 320 9.52 15.46 0.11
CA THR A 320 8.65 15.85 1.22
C THR A 320 8.17 17.29 1.11
N ILE A 321 9.02 18.21 0.64
CA ILE A 321 8.63 19.60 0.36
C ILE A 321 7.65 19.67 -0.81
N LEU A 322 7.92 18.96 -1.91
CA LEU A 322 7.02 18.91 -3.06
C LEU A 322 5.65 18.35 -2.67
N GLY A 323 5.62 17.27 -1.86
CA GLY A 323 4.39 16.72 -1.32
C GLY A 323 3.58 17.71 -0.50
N LEU A 324 4.25 18.52 0.34
CA LEU A 324 3.60 19.61 1.09
C LEU A 324 3.00 20.67 0.15
N LEU A 325 3.76 21.11 -0.84
CA LEU A 325 3.29 22.14 -1.81
C LEU A 325 2.07 21.62 -2.60
N LEU A 326 2.11 20.37 -3.08
CA LEU A 326 0.98 19.75 -3.75
C LEU A 326 -0.23 19.63 -2.82
N SER A 327 -0.02 19.28 -1.54
CA SER A 327 -1.10 19.22 -0.56
C SER A 327 -1.78 20.57 -0.34
N PHE A 328 -1.03 21.66 -0.28
CA PHE A 328 -1.61 23.00 -0.28
C PHE A 328 -2.41 23.26 -1.56
N GLY A 329 -1.89 22.86 -2.72
CA GLY A 329 -2.60 22.99 -3.99
C GLY A 329 -3.94 22.22 -3.97
N VAL A 330 -3.97 20.98 -3.46
CA VAL A 330 -5.20 20.19 -3.33
C VAL A 330 -6.26 20.91 -2.50
N VAL A 331 -5.84 21.52 -1.38
CA VAL A 331 -6.76 22.20 -0.45
C VAL A 331 -7.25 23.54 -0.97
N PHE A 332 -6.36 24.35 -1.57
CA PHE A 332 -6.65 25.76 -1.84
C PHE A 332 -6.91 26.09 -3.32
N ALA A 333 -6.42 25.28 -4.27
CA ALA A 333 -6.65 25.56 -5.69
C ALA A 333 -8.07 25.14 -6.10
N ASP A 334 -8.84 26.09 -6.69
CA ASP A 334 -10.25 25.90 -7.02
C ASP A 334 -10.58 26.49 -8.40
N PHE A 335 -10.16 25.77 -9.44
CA PHE A 335 -10.50 26.09 -10.82
C PHE A 335 -10.50 24.80 -11.65
N ASN A 336 -11.31 24.80 -12.73
CA ASN A 336 -11.41 23.66 -13.61
C ASN A 336 -10.36 23.73 -14.72
N VAL A 337 -9.82 22.56 -15.05
CA VAL A 337 -8.86 22.37 -16.15
C VAL A 337 -9.24 21.13 -16.96
N THR A 338 -8.83 21.09 -18.22
CA THR A 338 -8.96 19.90 -19.04
C THR A 338 -7.57 19.30 -19.23
N LEU A 339 -7.33 18.14 -18.61
CA LEU A 339 -6.09 17.39 -18.73
C LEU A 339 -6.39 15.92 -19.03
N PHE A 340 -5.59 15.32 -19.89
CA PHE A 340 -5.72 13.90 -20.31
C PHE A 340 -7.10 13.54 -20.85
N GLY A 341 -7.84 14.52 -21.44
CA GLY A 341 -9.20 14.32 -21.95
C GLY A 341 -10.31 14.45 -20.90
N HIS A 342 -9.98 14.69 -19.63
CA HIS A 342 -10.94 14.85 -18.53
C HIS A 342 -11.04 16.31 -18.12
N GLN A 343 -12.27 16.85 -18.03
CA GLN A 343 -12.53 18.16 -17.47
C GLN A 343 -12.84 18.00 -15.97
N ALA A 344 -11.91 18.45 -15.12
CA ALA A 344 -12.02 18.30 -13.68
C ALA A 344 -11.41 19.48 -12.93
N ASN A 345 -11.72 19.59 -11.64
CA ASN A 345 -11.06 20.54 -10.76
C ASN A 345 -9.56 20.21 -10.66
N ILE A 346 -8.71 21.23 -10.71
CA ILE A 346 -7.25 21.07 -10.64
C ILE A 346 -6.78 20.28 -9.42
N SER A 347 -7.52 20.35 -8.31
CA SER A 347 -7.20 19.62 -7.07
C SER A 347 -7.13 18.10 -7.28
N ILE A 348 -7.94 17.53 -8.17
CA ILE A 348 -7.90 16.10 -8.51
C ILE A 348 -6.56 15.77 -9.20
N PHE A 349 -6.12 16.59 -10.15
CA PHE A 349 -4.84 16.35 -10.83
C PHE A 349 -3.64 16.58 -9.92
N LEU A 350 -3.72 17.56 -8.99
CA LEU A 350 -2.69 17.75 -7.97
C LEU A 350 -2.63 16.55 -6.99
N LEU A 351 -3.78 15.95 -6.68
CA LEU A 351 -3.85 14.72 -5.90
C LEU A 351 -3.22 13.54 -6.66
N CYS A 352 -3.46 13.40 -7.96
CA CYS A 352 -2.73 12.45 -8.81
C CYS A 352 -1.23 12.71 -8.79
N ALA A 353 -0.80 13.97 -8.89
CA ALA A 353 0.60 14.37 -8.90
C ALA A 353 1.33 14.05 -7.58
N LEU A 354 0.61 13.93 -6.44
CA LEU A 354 1.18 13.48 -5.17
C LEU A 354 1.81 12.08 -5.25
N GLY A 355 1.40 11.26 -6.22
CA GLY A 355 2.07 9.99 -6.49
C GLY A 355 3.57 10.15 -6.74
N PHE A 356 3.98 11.19 -7.46
CA PHE A 356 5.37 11.42 -7.83
C PHE A 356 6.31 11.60 -6.62
N PRO A 357 6.11 12.56 -5.69
CA PRO A 357 6.96 12.68 -4.51
C PRO A 357 6.85 11.47 -3.59
N ASN A 358 5.70 10.82 -3.50
CA ASN A 358 5.50 9.64 -2.66
C ASN A 358 6.40 8.45 -3.07
N ALA A 359 6.88 8.38 -4.31
CA ALA A 359 7.73 7.30 -4.77
C ALA A 359 9.03 7.15 -3.95
N LEU A 360 9.71 8.26 -3.64
CA LEU A 360 11.05 8.23 -3.04
C LEU A 360 11.06 8.41 -1.52
N ILE A 361 9.93 8.79 -0.92
CA ILE A 361 9.87 9.07 0.52
C ILE A 361 10.11 7.78 1.32
N TYR A 362 9.42 6.68 1.00
CA TYR A 362 9.61 5.39 1.67
C TYR A 362 11.06 4.89 1.55
N ALA A 363 11.59 4.95 0.33
CA ALA A 363 12.96 4.53 0.04
C ALA A 363 14.01 5.37 0.77
N GLY A 364 13.70 6.64 1.08
CA GLY A 364 14.55 7.53 1.86
C GLY A 364 14.46 7.30 3.36
N ILE A 365 13.25 7.07 3.91
CA ILE A 365 13.03 6.87 5.35
C ILE A 365 13.66 5.56 5.82
N TRP A 366 13.46 4.46 5.09
CA TRP A 366 13.84 3.12 5.52
C TRP A 366 15.33 2.99 5.88
N PRO A 367 16.29 3.32 4.99
CA PRO A 367 17.72 3.20 5.32
C PRO A 367 18.15 4.10 6.47
N LEU A 368 17.61 5.32 6.56
CA LEU A 368 17.93 6.26 7.63
C LEU A 368 17.43 5.77 8.99
N SER A 369 16.36 4.96 9.02
CA SER A 369 15.76 4.44 10.23
C SER A 369 16.41 3.16 10.74
N ILE A 370 17.01 2.32 9.87
CA ILE A 370 17.62 1.05 10.26
C ILE A 370 19.15 1.10 10.40
N HIS A 371 19.77 2.23 10.00
CA HIS A 371 21.23 2.38 10.05
C HIS A 371 21.76 2.23 11.48
N GLY A 372 22.78 1.42 11.67
CA GLY A 372 23.49 1.29 12.94
C GLY A 372 22.72 0.57 14.07
N LEU A 373 21.66 -0.19 13.77
CA LEU A 373 20.90 -0.94 14.77
C LEU A 373 21.59 -2.23 15.26
N GLY A 374 22.53 -2.78 14.51
CA GLY A 374 23.22 -4.04 14.84
C GLY A 374 22.22 -5.17 15.13
N LYS A 375 22.33 -5.82 16.32
CA LYS A 375 21.44 -6.91 16.76
C LYS A 375 19.95 -6.54 16.82
N PHE A 376 19.62 -5.25 16.84
CA PHE A 376 18.24 -4.78 16.87
C PHE A 376 17.62 -4.59 15.48
N THR A 377 18.35 -4.85 14.40
CA THR A 377 17.85 -4.63 13.02
C THR A 377 16.55 -5.39 12.72
N LYS A 378 16.44 -6.65 13.14
CA LYS A 378 15.19 -7.45 12.95
C LYS A 378 14.00 -6.79 13.64
N THR A 379 14.16 -6.44 14.93
CA THR A 379 13.09 -5.82 15.73
C THR A 379 12.79 -4.40 15.22
N GLY A 380 13.82 -3.67 14.79
CA GLY A 380 13.67 -2.36 14.17
C GLY A 380 12.88 -2.41 12.87
N SER A 381 13.18 -3.38 12.01
CA SER A 381 12.41 -3.60 10.79
C SER A 381 10.94 -3.93 11.07
N SER A 382 10.67 -4.76 12.08
CA SER A 382 9.29 -5.06 12.51
C SER A 382 8.56 -3.79 12.96
N LEU A 383 9.23 -2.91 13.72
CA LEU A 383 8.65 -1.62 14.13
C LEU A 383 8.34 -0.71 12.95
N LEU A 384 9.23 -0.66 11.94
CA LEU A 384 8.97 0.10 10.72
C LEU A 384 7.79 -0.47 9.94
N ILE A 385 7.65 -1.81 9.87
CA ILE A 385 6.50 -2.47 9.23
C ILE A 385 5.20 -2.15 9.98
N MET A 386 5.22 -2.09 11.32
CA MET A 386 4.05 -1.65 12.10
C MET A 386 3.59 -0.24 11.69
N GLY A 387 4.51 0.65 11.27
CA GLY A 387 4.17 1.96 10.72
C GLY A 387 3.23 1.90 9.51
N LEU A 388 3.14 0.78 8.79
CA LEU A 388 2.19 0.60 7.68
C LEU A 388 0.72 0.70 8.12
N CYS A 389 0.41 0.65 9.43
CA CYS A 389 -0.93 0.92 9.93
C CYS A 389 -1.41 2.36 9.66
N GLY A 390 -0.52 3.27 9.25
CA GLY A 390 -0.89 4.57 8.71
C GLY A 390 -1.89 4.49 7.55
N ASN A 391 -1.79 3.44 6.74
CA ASN A 391 -2.75 3.14 5.67
C ASN A 391 -4.16 2.81 6.19
N ALA A 392 -4.27 2.34 7.43
CA ALA A 392 -5.54 2.05 8.07
C ALA A 392 -6.14 3.29 8.76
N ILE A 393 -5.32 4.01 9.50
CA ILE A 393 -5.77 5.04 10.44
C ILE A 393 -6.01 6.38 9.73
N LEU A 394 -5.09 6.82 8.86
CA LEU A 394 -5.18 8.13 8.24
C LEU A 394 -6.37 8.26 7.27
N PRO A 395 -6.76 7.26 6.46
CA PRO A 395 -7.98 7.31 5.67
C PRO A 395 -9.25 7.40 6.52
N LEU A 396 -9.30 6.77 7.71
CA LEU A 396 -10.43 6.93 8.63
C LEU A 396 -10.53 8.37 9.15
N ILE A 397 -9.39 8.97 9.52
CA ILE A 397 -9.37 10.37 9.97
C ILE A 397 -9.81 11.29 8.83
N TYR A 398 -9.33 11.04 7.59
CA TYR A 398 -9.81 11.73 6.40
C TYR A 398 -11.32 11.57 6.25
N GLY A 399 -11.83 10.33 6.32
CA GLY A 399 -13.24 10.01 6.17
C GLY A 399 -14.13 10.71 7.21
N TYR A 400 -13.67 10.81 8.47
CA TYR A 400 -14.36 11.55 9.51
C TYR A 400 -14.50 13.05 9.18
N PHE A 401 -13.42 13.69 8.76
CA PHE A 401 -13.47 15.10 8.37
C PHE A 401 -14.28 15.32 7.08
N ALA A 402 -14.21 14.36 6.15
CA ALA A 402 -14.99 14.38 4.92
C ALA A 402 -16.51 14.28 5.19
N GLU A 403 -16.91 13.50 6.20
CA GLU A 403 -18.30 13.34 6.61
C GLU A 403 -18.82 14.58 7.35
N VAL A 404 -18.03 15.13 8.28
CA VAL A 404 -18.44 16.26 9.12
C VAL A 404 -18.48 17.58 8.35
N TYR A 405 -17.60 17.77 7.40
CA TYR A 405 -17.45 19.03 6.64
C TYR A 405 -17.68 18.80 5.14
N ASP A 406 -16.64 18.41 4.42
CA ASP A 406 -16.67 18.00 3.01
C ASP A 406 -15.39 17.21 2.65
N LEU A 407 -15.42 16.50 1.50
CA LEU A 407 -14.29 15.65 1.08
C LEU A 407 -13.00 16.43 0.83
N ARG A 408 -13.09 17.70 0.43
CA ARG A 408 -11.91 18.55 0.21
C ARG A 408 -11.25 18.97 1.52
N ILE A 409 -12.06 19.29 2.53
CA ILE A 409 -11.56 19.63 3.88
C ILE A 409 -10.86 18.42 4.48
N GLY A 410 -11.31 17.20 4.20
CA GLY A 410 -10.60 15.98 4.62
C GLY A 410 -9.12 15.97 4.24
N TYR A 411 -8.73 16.55 3.12
CA TYR A 411 -7.31 16.59 2.68
C TYR A 411 -6.40 17.51 3.50
N TRP A 412 -6.94 18.32 4.42
CA TRP A 412 -6.10 19.07 5.37
C TRP A 412 -5.19 18.16 6.20
N ILE A 413 -5.54 16.89 6.38
CA ILE A 413 -4.71 15.90 7.07
C ILE A 413 -3.34 15.69 6.39
N LEU A 414 -3.24 15.92 5.08
CA LEU A 414 -1.97 15.78 4.35
C LEU A 414 -0.91 16.77 4.83
N ILE A 415 -1.32 17.99 5.20
CA ILE A 415 -0.42 19.07 5.60
C ILE A 415 0.41 18.71 6.83
N PRO A 416 -0.17 18.35 8.00
CA PRO A 416 0.61 17.94 9.17
C PRO A 416 1.44 16.68 8.90
N CYS A 417 0.96 15.75 8.07
CA CYS A 417 1.72 14.57 7.70
C CYS A 417 3.01 14.95 6.94
N PHE A 418 2.93 15.79 5.91
CA PHE A 418 4.12 16.22 5.17
C PHE A 418 5.03 17.14 6.00
N LEU A 419 4.49 17.96 6.90
CA LEU A 419 5.32 18.74 7.86
C LEU A 419 6.15 17.83 8.75
N TYR A 420 5.55 16.72 9.27
CA TYR A 420 6.30 15.72 10.03
C TYR A 420 7.37 15.03 9.16
N LEU A 421 7.05 14.69 7.93
CA LEU A 421 8.00 14.07 7.00
C LEU A 421 9.20 14.99 6.70
N ILE A 422 8.99 16.28 6.56
CA ILE A 422 10.07 17.29 6.42
C ILE A 422 10.90 17.35 7.70
N PHE A 423 10.27 17.34 8.87
CA PHE A 423 10.99 17.28 10.15
C PHE A 423 11.89 16.04 10.22
N PHE A 424 11.36 14.85 9.89
CA PHE A 424 12.15 13.63 9.87
C PHE A 424 13.31 13.69 8.88
N ALA A 425 13.02 14.13 7.64
CA ALA A 425 14.00 14.22 6.56
C ALA A 425 15.16 15.19 6.86
N THR A 426 14.92 16.25 7.63
CA THR A 426 15.92 17.29 7.93
C THR A 426 16.62 17.11 9.27
N LYS A 427 15.88 16.75 10.32
CA LYS A 427 16.35 16.71 11.71
C LYS A 427 16.12 15.38 12.39
N GLY A 428 14.94 14.75 12.22
CA GLY A 428 14.52 13.58 13.00
C GLY A 428 15.47 12.39 12.88
N HIS A 429 15.95 12.09 11.68
CA HIS A 429 16.88 10.97 11.43
C HIS A 429 18.28 11.16 12.05
N LYS A 430 18.62 12.39 12.52
CA LYS A 430 19.92 12.70 13.15
C LYS A 430 19.87 12.60 14.67
N ILE A 431 18.71 12.38 15.27
CA ILE A 431 18.54 12.33 16.72
C ILE A 431 18.96 10.94 17.22
N ASN A 432 20.16 10.85 17.81
CA ASN A 432 20.76 9.61 18.27
C ASN A 432 20.53 9.32 19.76
N SER A 433 20.01 10.27 20.54
CA SER A 433 19.72 10.15 21.98
C SER A 433 18.51 10.99 22.36
N TRP A 434 17.67 10.47 23.27
CA TRP A 434 16.56 11.22 23.88
C TRP A 434 17.03 12.28 24.87
N LYS A 435 18.26 12.14 25.42
CA LYS A 435 18.83 13.14 26.29
C LYS A 435 19.39 14.29 25.45
N ARG A 436 18.86 15.50 25.61
CA ARG A 436 19.55 16.71 25.17
C ARG A 436 20.83 16.80 25.99
N ASN A 437 21.99 16.66 25.35
CA ASN A 437 23.24 17.16 25.95
C ASN A 437 23.11 18.69 25.96
N TYR A 438 22.80 19.23 27.15
CA TYR A 438 22.95 20.65 27.44
C TYR A 438 24.44 20.96 27.62
#